data_e7c085246685f71e932e588485fd2e6e
#
_entry.id   e7c085246685f71e932e588485fd2e6e
#
_cell.length_a   1.000
_cell.length_b   1.000
_cell.length_c   1.000
_cell.angle_alpha   90.00
_cell.angle_beta   90.00
_cell.angle_gamma   90.00
#
_symmetry.space_group_name_H-M   'P 1'
#
loop_
_entity.id
_entity.type
_entity.pdbx_description
1 polymer ?
#
loop_
_entity_poly.entity_id
_entity_poly.type
_entity_poly.pdbx_seq_one_letter_code
_entity_poly.pdbx_strand_id
1 'polypeptide(L)'
;QHTGAVICAKEAHKKLPMASTTKIMTALIVIENCSLGDTVKGSPKAYGVEGSSMYLNAGEEVSVEDMLYGLMLLSGNDAAVALAIHTAGSVEAFAALMNARAEEIGAHNTNFVTPNGLHDPEHYTTAYDLALIAAEAMKNPDFRKIVGSTYHKTTTGSVIRYMKNKNKILWQYEGGCGVKTGFTKAAGRCLVFAAERDGMTLIGAVLSCPDMFNVAKAMLDYGFASFRTEKIISAGQSITRIRVSSGTKTALAAEAKDDIIIPVRIGESADIRTEVETRSGMNAPVEKGEDVGSVRVLMDGKLVGETRLLAAEDSLSLKFGQYLRKLLSGWAA
;
A
#
# COMPACT_ATOMS: atom_id res chain seq x y z
N GLN A 1 0.09 -5.78 -6.92
CA GLN A 1 -0.13 -4.78 -5.86
C GLN A 1 -1.61 -4.67 -5.47
N HIS A 2 -2.54 -4.40 -6.39
CA HIS A 2 -3.93 -4.06 -6.08
C HIS A 2 -4.75 -5.23 -5.52
N THR A 3 -4.46 -6.45 -5.90
CA THR A 3 -5.27 -7.63 -5.56
C THR A 3 -4.73 -8.44 -4.39
N GLY A 4 -3.46 -8.23 -3.98
CA GLY A 4 -2.80 -9.09 -3.01
C GLY A 4 -2.61 -10.55 -3.45
N ALA A 5 -2.89 -10.88 -4.72
CA ALA A 5 -2.77 -12.24 -5.24
C ALA A 5 -1.33 -12.73 -5.17
N VAL A 6 -1.12 -13.91 -4.59
CA VAL A 6 0.19 -14.55 -4.50
C VAL A 6 0.48 -15.31 -5.79
N ILE A 7 1.48 -14.85 -6.55
CA ILE A 7 1.87 -15.44 -7.84
C ILE A 7 2.84 -16.62 -7.64
N CYS A 8 3.81 -16.46 -6.74
CA CYS A 8 4.73 -17.52 -6.37
C CYS A 8 5.19 -17.36 -4.92
N ALA A 9 5.43 -18.48 -4.25
CA ALA A 9 5.85 -18.50 -2.85
C ALA A 9 6.71 -19.72 -2.55
N LYS A 10 7.73 -19.53 -1.71
CA LYS A 10 8.56 -20.59 -1.11
C LYS A 10 8.85 -20.23 0.33
N GLU A 11 8.44 -21.09 1.27
CA GLU A 11 8.58 -20.84 2.71
C GLU A 11 8.10 -19.45 3.15
N ALA A 12 7.05 -18.94 2.49
CA ALA A 12 6.62 -17.53 2.57
C ALA A 12 6.22 -17.09 3.98
N HIS A 13 5.82 -18.02 4.85
CA HIS A 13 5.39 -17.77 6.22
C HIS A 13 6.44 -18.10 7.30
N LYS A 14 7.68 -18.41 6.89
CA LYS A 14 8.77 -18.64 7.82
C LYS A 14 9.20 -17.32 8.46
N LYS A 15 9.20 -17.25 9.79
CA LYS A 15 9.66 -16.09 10.56
C LYS A 15 11.18 -15.98 10.47
N LEU A 16 11.68 -14.84 10.02
CA LEU A 16 13.09 -14.55 9.82
C LEU A 16 13.40 -13.09 10.20
N PRO A 17 14.64 -12.80 10.63
CA PRO A 17 15.10 -11.42 10.78
C PRO A 17 15.08 -10.72 9.41
N MET A 18 14.68 -9.45 9.39
CA MET A 18 14.42 -8.71 8.15
C MET A 18 15.46 -7.63 7.84
N ALA A 19 16.39 -7.34 8.76
CA ALA A 19 17.37 -6.26 8.63
C ALA A 19 16.70 -4.92 8.21
N SER A 20 17.39 -4.11 7.42
CA SER A 20 16.91 -2.79 7.00
C SER A 20 15.67 -2.78 6.08
N THR A 21 15.08 -3.92 5.73
CA THR A 21 13.76 -3.92 5.08
C THR A 21 12.65 -3.47 6.04
N THR A 22 12.89 -3.50 7.35
CA THR A 22 12.11 -2.82 8.41
C THR A 22 11.74 -1.38 8.06
N LYS A 23 12.66 -0.67 7.40
CA LYS A 23 12.50 0.75 7.08
C LYS A 23 11.35 1.06 6.12
N ILE A 24 10.78 0.03 5.48
CA ILE A 24 9.56 0.16 4.69
C ILE A 24 8.40 0.56 5.62
N MET A 25 8.21 -0.15 6.73
CA MET A 25 7.20 0.18 7.73
C MET A 25 7.52 1.52 8.40
N THR A 26 8.78 1.78 8.71
CA THR A 26 9.20 3.07 9.29
C THR A 26 8.82 4.24 8.39
N ALA A 27 9.12 4.15 7.09
CA ALA A 27 8.76 5.20 6.14
C ALA A 27 7.24 5.35 5.99
N LEU A 28 6.49 4.24 5.96
CA LEU A 28 5.03 4.25 5.88
C LEU A 28 4.42 5.00 7.06
N ILE A 29 4.79 4.64 8.30
CA ILE A 29 4.28 5.30 9.52
C ILE A 29 4.63 6.80 9.53
N VAL A 30 5.84 7.16 9.14
CA VAL A 30 6.25 8.57 9.09
C VAL A 30 5.42 9.36 8.07
N ILE A 31 5.21 8.83 6.87
CA ILE A 31 4.43 9.49 5.82
C ILE A 31 2.95 9.60 6.22
N GLU A 32 2.41 8.64 6.95
CA GLU A 32 1.02 8.65 7.43
C GLU A 32 0.80 9.65 8.58
N ASN A 33 1.85 10.04 9.34
CA ASN A 33 1.70 10.82 10.57
C ASN A 33 2.41 12.19 10.54
N CYS A 34 3.25 12.48 9.55
CA CYS A 34 4.01 13.72 9.44
C CYS A 34 3.84 14.36 8.07
N SER A 35 3.96 15.69 8.01
CA SER A 35 4.08 16.39 6.74
C SER A 35 5.52 16.31 6.23
N LEU A 36 5.71 16.14 4.91
CA LEU A 36 7.05 16.04 4.31
C LEU A 36 7.93 17.28 4.56
N GLY A 37 7.30 18.45 4.74
CA GLY A 37 7.96 19.72 5.04
C GLY A 37 8.30 19.93 6.52
N ASP A 38 7.83 19.05 7.43
CA ASP A 38 8.14 19.19 8.85
C ASP A 38 9.65 19.08 9.09
N THR A 39 10.13 19.79 10.09
CA THR A 39 11.55 19.81 10.46
C THR A 39 11.83 18.79 11.56
N VAL A 40 12.68 17.82 11.28
CA VAL A 40 13.18 16.83 12.23
C VAL A 40 14.47 17.37 12.83
N LYS A 41 14.49 17.55 14.16
CA LYS A 41 15.71 17.87 14.89
C LYS A 41 16.40 16.58 15.32
N GLY A 42 17.65 16.43 14.94
CA GLY A 42 18.45 15.28 15.31
C GLY A 42 18.50 15.09 16.85
N SER A 43 17.97 13.97 17.33
CA SER A 43 18.04 13.57 18.74
C SER A 43 19.42 13.02 19.09
N PRO A 44 19.96 13.25 20.30
CA PRO A 44 21.19 12.60 20.73
C PRO A 44 21.19 11.06 20.61
N LYS A 45 20.02 10.44 20.71
CA LYS A 45 19.84 8.97 20.54
C LYS A 45 20.00 8.52 19.09
N ALA A 46 19.92 9.42 18.12
CA ALA A 46 20.09 9.11 16.69
C ALA A 46 21.57 9.10 16.26
N TYR A 47 22.45 9.76 17.03
CA TYR A 47 23.86 9.84 16.67
C TYR A 47 24.62 8.55 17.06
N GLY A 48 25.52 8.14 16.17
CA GLY A 48 26.38 6.98 16.43
C GLY A 48 25.65 5.63 16.42
N VAL A 49 24.41 5.59 15.93
CA VAL A 49 23.69 4.32 15.75
C VAL A 49 24.48 3.45 14.77
N GLU A 50 24.76 2.22 15.17
CA GLU A 50 25.57 1.26 14.39
C GLU A 50 25.01 1.04 12.98
N GLY A 51 25.90 0.85 12.01
CA GLY A 51 25.59 0.44 10.65
C GLY A 51 25.49 1.58 9.65
N SER A 52 24.57 1.48 8.70
CA SER A 52 24.39 2.51 7.66
C SER A 52 23.87 3.82 8.25
N SER A 53 24.43 4.94 7.82
CA SER A 53 24.09 6.29 8.33
C SER A 53 23.94 7.28 7.20
N MET A 54 23.14 8.31 7.37
CA MET A 54 23.16 9.52 6.57
C MET A 54 24.10 10.58 7.18
N TYR A 55 24.72 10.29 8.31
CA TYR A 55 25.65 11.13 9.05
C TYR A 55 25.02 12.47 9.49
N LEU A 56 23.96 12.34 10.29
CA LEU A 56 23.32 13.49 10.94
C LEU A 56 24.29 14.14 11.94
N ASN A 57 24.36 15.47 11.93
CA ASN A 57 25.09 16.23 12.91
C ASN A 57 24.23 16.53 14.14
N ALA A 58 24.89 16.74 15.28
CA ALA A 58 24.22 17.10 16.53
C ALA A 58 23.41 18.41 16.36
N GLY A 59 22.10 18.34 16.66
CA GLY A 59 21.19 19.47 16.55
C GLY A 59 20.88 19.91 15.12
N GLU A 60 21.29 19.14 14.11
CA GLU A 60 20.95 19.44 12.73
C GLU A 60 19.44 19.32 12.52
N GLU A 61 18.88 20.28 11.81
CA GLU A 61 17.47 20.31 11.43
C GLU A 61 17.34 19.98 9.94
N VAL A 62 16.61 18.87 9.66
CA VAL A 62 16.44 18.32 8.31
C VAL A 62 14.97 18.07 8.06
N SER A 63 14.44 18.31 6.86
CA SER A 63 13.04 18.00 6.55
C SER A 63 12.74 16.51 6.63
N VAL A 64 11.48 16.18 6.94
CA VAL A 64 10.99 14.79 6.90
C VAL A 64 11.26 14.19 5.52
N GLU A 65 11.07 14.92 4.41
CA GLU A 65 11.34 14.43 3.07
C GLU A 65 12.80 14.01 2.90
N ASP A 66 13.76 14.89 3.21
CA ASP A 66 15.20 14.58 3.10
C ASP A 66 15.62 13.43 4.03
N MET A 67 15.02 13.35 5.22
CA MET A 67 15.23 12.25 6.16
C MET A 67 14.71 10.92 5.62
N LEU A 68 13.54 10.90 4.96
CA LEU A 68 12.99 9.71 4.31
C LEU A 68 13.86 9.25 3.14
N TYR A 69 14.44 10.17 2.37
CA TYR A 69 15.45 9.82 1.36
C TYR A 69 16.70 9.21 2.01
N GLY A 70 17.20 9.77 3.10
CA GLY A 70 18.32 9.20 3.87
C GLY A 70 18.01 7.81 4.40
N LEU A 71 16.80 7.63 4.93
CA LEU A 71 16.27 6.36 5.42
C LEU A 71 16.25 5.28 4.31
N MET A 72 15.71 5.61 3.15
CA MET A 72 15.44 4.61 2.11
C MET A 72 16.66 4.39 1.19
N LEU A 73 17.34 5.43 0.73
CA LEU A 73 18.43 5.32 -0.24
C LEU A 73 19.75 4.88 0.41
N LEU A 74 20.15 5.57 1.50
CA LEU A 74 21.38 5.24 2.24
C LEU A 74 21.17 4.13 3.26
N SER A 75 19.90 3.86 3.62
CA SER A 75 19.53 2.96 4.72
C SER A 75 19.96 3.50 6.10
N GLY A 76 19.90 4.83 6.30
CA GLY A 76 20.34 5.52 7.50
C GLY A 76 19.64 5.01 8.76
N ASN A 77 20.41 4.47 9.71
CA ASN A 77 19.88 4.05 11.01
C ASN A 77 19.65 5.24 11.92
N ASP A 78 20.48 6.26 11.79
CA ASP A 78 20.33 7.57 12.41
C ASP A 78 19.03 8.27 11.97
N ALA A 79 18.75 8.26 10.66
CA ALA A 79 17.49 8.76 10.12
C ALA A 79 16.28 7.99 10.68
N ALA A 80 16.36 6.66 10.77
CA ALA A 80 15.27 5.85 11.31
C ALA A 80 14.94 6.21 12.77
N VAL A 81 15.97 6.35 13.62
CA VAL A 81 15.79 6.70 15.04
C VAL A 81 15.29 8.14 15.19
N ALA A 82 15.84 9.09 14.42
CA ALA A 82 15.41 10.47 14.48
C ALA A 82 13.94 10.65 14.06
N LEU A 83 13.54 10.01 12.96
CA LEU A 83 12.16 10.01 12.48
C LEU A 83 11.21 9.33 13.49
N ALA A 84 11.61 8.20 14.07
CA ALA A 84 10.80 7.52 15.08
C ALA A 84 10.53 8.40 16.32
N ILE A 85 11.57 9.08 16.81
CA ILE A 85 11.44 9.99 17.96
C ILE A 85 10.60 11.21 17.57
N HIS A 86 10.78 11.77 16.38
CA HIS A 86 9.98 12.89 15.88
C HIS A 86 8.50 12.54 15.81
N THR A 87 8.17 11.36 15.28
CA THR A 87 6.78 10.93 15.02
C THR A 87 6.06 10.50 16.31
N ALA A 88 6.73 9.77 17.21
CA ALA A 88 6.08 9.12 18.36
C ALA A 88 6.70 9.48 19.72
N GLY A 89 7.69 10.35 19.76
CA GLY A 89 8.36 10.76 21.02
C GLY A 89 9.41 9.77 21.53
N SER A 90 9.32 8.48 21.20
CA SER A 90 10.32 7.46 21.54
C SER A 90 10.38 6.32 20.53
N VAL A 91 11.45 5.54 20.57
CA VAL A 91 11.61 4.33 19.73
C VAL A 91 10.58 3.28 20.10
N GLU A 92 10.31 3.10 21.37
CA GLU A 92 9.35 2.13 21.91
C GLU A 92 7.91 2.46 21.49
N ALA A 93 7.53 3.73 21.61
CA ALA A 93 6.21 4.19 21.15
C ALA A 93 6.06 4.04 19.62
N PHE A 94 7.13 4.31 18.88
CA PHE A 94 7.12 4.13 17.44
C PHE A 94 7.02 2.65 17.03
N ALA A 95 7.72 1.73 17.73
CA ALA A 95 7.60 0.30 17.51
C ALA A 95 6.17 -0.21 17.78
N ALA A 96 5.49 0.36 18.78
CA ALA A 96 4.07 0.05 19.01
C ALA A 96 3.19 0.48 17.83
N LEU A 97 3.41 1.67 17.24
CA LEU A 97 2.71 2.09 16.02
C LEU A 97 2.99 1.17 14.84
N MET A 98 4.26 0.75 14.65
CA MET A 98 4.62 -0.18 13.58
C MET A 98 3.88 -1.52 13.71
N ASN A 99 3.76 -2.05 14.93
CA ASN A 99 3.07 -3.31 15.19
C ASN A 99 1.56 -3.18 15.01
N ALA A 100 0.96 -2.09 15.49
CA ALA A 100 -0.47 -1.82 15.26
C ALA A 100 -0.79 -1.74 13.76
N ARG A 101 0.06 -1.03 13.00
CA ARG A 101 -0.13 -0.91 11.55
C ARG A 101 0.10 -2.23 10.81
N ALA A 102 1.06 -3.06 11.26
CA ALA A 102 1.26 -4.39 10.72
C ALA A 102 0.01 -5.27 10.88
N GLU A 103 -0.64 -5.23 12.04
CA GLU A 103 -1.89 -5.94 12.31
C GLU A 103 -3.02 -5.47 11.38
N GLU A 104 -3.19 -4.16 11.20
CA GLU A 104 -4.18 -3.58 10.28
C GLU A 104 -3.96 -3.99 8.82
N ILE A 105 -2.70 -4.14 8.39
CA ILE A 105 -2.33 -4.60 7.04
C ILE A 105 -2.58 -6.10 6.87
N GLY A 106 -2.72 -6.86 7.97
CA GLY A 106 -2.82 -8.32 7.95
C GLY A 106 -1.47 -9.04 8.01
N ALA A 107 -0.41 -8.35 8.43
CA ALA A 107 0.95 -8.91 8.59
C ALA A 107 1.13 -9.53 9.99
N HIS A 108 0.31 -10.53 10.31
CA HIS A 108 0.15 -11.13 11.64
C HIS A 108 1.37 -11.94 12.15
N ASN A 109 2.33 -12.26 11.29
CA ASN A 109 3.56 -12.96 11.66
C ASN A 109 4.78 -12.03 11.69
N THR A 110 4.56 -10.76 11.99
CA THR A 110 5.57 -9.72 12.03
C THR A 110 5.59 -9.07 13.41
N ASN A 111 6.79 -8.80 13.92
CA ASN A 111 6.97 -8.03 15.14
C ASN A 111 8.14 -7.06 14.99
N PHE A 112 7.88 -5.79 15.24
CA PHE A 112 8.86 -4.71 15.19
C PHE A 112 9.29 -4.31 16.60
N VAL A 113 10.61 -4.26 16.83
CA VAL A 113 11.22 -3.78 18.06
C VAL A 113 12.01 -2.49 17.81
N THR A 114 12.59 -2.36 16.60
CA THR A 114 13.40 -1.20 16.22
C THR A 114 12.93 -0.58 14.90
N PRO A 115 13.08 0.75 14.70
CA PRO A 115 12.70 1.40 13.44
C PRO A 115 13.74 1.20 12.33
N ASN A 116 14.93 0.69 12.64
CA ASN A 116 16.06 0.59 11.71
C ASN A 116 16.34 -0.84 11.23
N GLY A 117 15.87 -1.88 11.97
CA GLY A 117 16.08 -3.29 11.64
C GLY A 117 17.40 -3.85 12.15
N LEU A 118 18.01 -3.23 13.16
CA LEU A 118 19.08 -3.87 13.92
C LEU A 118 18.54 -5.12 14.62
N HIS A 119 19.42 -6.10 14.79
CA HIS A 119 19.01 -7.41 15.26
C HIS A 119 18.52 -7.39 16.71
N ASP A 120 17.35 -7.95 16.89
CA ASP A 120 16.75 -8.33 18.16
C ASP A 120 16.04 -9.68 17.93
N PRO A 121 16.09 -10.64 18.87
CA PRO A 121 15.41 -11.94 18.72
C PRO A 121 13.91 -11.82 18.44
N GLU A 122 13.27 -10.80 19.03
CA GLU A 122 11.84 -10.52 18.83
C GLU A 122 11.55 -9.65 17.59
N HIS A 123 12.57 -9.26 16.82
CA HIS A 123 12.41 -8.45 15.59
C HIS A 123 12.41 -9.35 14.37
N TYR A 124 11.23 -9.76 13.92
CA TYR A 124 11.06 -10.73 12.84
C TYR A 124 9.88 -10.37 11.92
N THR A 125 9.88 -10.97 10.75
CA THR A 125 8.80 -10.95 9.78
C THR A 125 8.78 -12.24 8.96
N THR A 126 7.83 -12.35 8.03
CA THR A 126 7.82 -13.37 6.98
C THR A 126 7.95 -12.71 5.61
N ALA A 127 8.34 -13.45 4.58
CA ALA A 127 8.39 -12.92 3.22
C ALA A 127 6.99 -12.48 2.73
N TYR A 128 5.95 -13.20 3.13
CA TYR A 128 4.55 -12.86 2.83
C TYR A 128 4.16 -11.54 3.48
N ASP A 129 4.32 -11.41 4.80
CA ASP A 129 3.96 -10.20 5.54
C ASP A 129 4.72 -8.97 5.03
N LEU A 130 6.01 -9.14 4.75
CA LEU A 130 6.84 -8.05 4.24
C LEU A 130 6.41 -7.61 2.84
N ALA A 131 5.93 -8.53 2.00
CA ALA A 131 5.34 -8.20 0.71
C ALA A 131 4.00 -7.46 0.86
N LEU A 132 3.15 -7.83 1.84
CA LEU A 132 1.91 -7.10 2.16
C LEU A 132 2.21 -5.66 2.61
N ILE A 133 3.14 -5.50 3.56
CA ILE A 133 3.58 -4.18 4.05
C ILE A 133 4.10 -3.31 2.90
N ALA A 134 4.90 -3.89 2.03
CA ALA A 134 5.41 -3.18 0.86
C ALA A 134 4.31 -2.83 -0.15
N ALA A 135 3.34 -3.71 -0.36
CA ALA A 135 2.19 -3.46 -1.24
C ALA A 135 1.34 -2.30 -0.73
N GLU A 136 1.13 -2.22 0.58
CA GLU A 136 0.44 -1.10 1.22
C GLU A 136 1.22 0.20 1.06
N ALA A 137 2.51 0.20 1.44
CA ALA A 137 3.37 1.37 1.33
C ALA A 137 3.46 1.92 -0.11
N MET A 138 3.53 1.04 -1.10
CA MET A 138 3.57 1.40 -2.52
C MET A 138 2.27 2.01 -3.07
N LYS A 139 1.16 2.02 -2.32
CA LYS A 139 -0.05 2.78 -2.66
C LYS A 139 0.16 4.28 -2.47
N ASN A 140 1.02 4.66 -1.51
CA ASN A 140 1.31 6.05 -1.24
C ASN A 140 2.26 6.64 -2.31
N PRO A 141 1.88 7.74 -2.99
CA PRO A 141 2.66 8.31 -4.07
C PRO A 141 4.01 8.87 -3.61
N ASP A 142 4.11 9.43 -2.41
CA ASP A 142 5.35 9.96 -1.87
C ASP A 142 6.32 8.83 -1.52
N PHE A 143 5.83 7.77 -0.89
CA PHE A 143 6.64 6.57 -0.66
C PHE A 143 7.18 6.01 -1.97
N ARG A 144 6.31 5.86 -2.98
CA ARG A 144 6.67 5.34 -4.30
C ARG A 144 7.72 6.22 -4.98
N LYS A 145 7.58 7.56 -4.92
CA LYS A 145 8.55 8.54 -5.43
C LYS A 145 9.91 8.35 -4.76
N ILE A 146 9.95 8.25 -3.44
CA ILE A 146 11.19 8.14 -2.66
C ILE A 146 11.92 6.83 -2.98
N VAL A 147 11.25 5.67 -2.91
CA VAL A 147 11.89 4.36 -3.12
C VAL A 147 12.27 4.11 -4.57
N GLY A 148 11.56 4.73 -5.52
CA GLY A 148 11.85 4.70 -6.96
C GLY A 148 13.00 5.61 -7.38
N SER A 149 13.45 6.53 -6.52
CA SER A 149 14.53 7.46 -6.83
C SER A 149 15.89 6.77 -6.78
N THR A 150 16.70 6.93 -7.84
CA THR A 150 18.09 6.43 -7.91
C THR A 150 19.07 7.32 -7.16
N TYR A 151 18.80 8.63 -7.16
CA TYR A 151 19.59 9.66 -6.50
C TYR A 151 18.69 10.69 -5.85
N HIS A 152 19.20 11.28 -4.75
CA HIS A 152 18.62 12.46 -4.14
C HIS A 152 19.75 13.34 -3.59
N LYS A 153 19.53 14.67 -3.67
CA LYS A 153 20.37 15.69 -3.05
C LYS A 153 19.54 16.41 -2.01
N THR A 154 20.00 16.45 -0.76
CA THR A 154 19.27 17.18 0.30
C THR A 154 19.09 18.66 -0.06
N THR A 155 17.92 19.16 0.27
CA THR A 155 17.53 20.57 0.11
C THR A 155 17.54 21.32 1.43
N THR A 156 17.60 20.58 2.54
CA THR A 156 17.57 21.07 3.93
C THR A 156 18.76 20.53 4.72
N GLY A 157 18.95 21.04 5.93
CA GLY A 157 20.07 20.67 6.79
C GLY A 157 21.30 21.56 6.59
N SER A 158 22.25 21.46 7.52
CA SER A 158 23.51 22.23 7.49
C SER A 158 24.55 21.63 6.51
N VAL A 159 24.34 20.38 6.09
CA VAL A 159 25.25 19.64 5.20
C VAL A 159 24.49 19.11 4.00
N ILE A 160 24.98 19.45 2.80
CA ILE A 160 24.44 18.88 1.55
C ILE A 160 24.91 17.45 1.42
N ARG A 161 23.94 16.52 1.27
CA ARG A 161 24.20 15.07 1.07
C ARG A 161 23.75 14.65 -0.32
N TYR A 162 24.61 13.90 -0.99
CA TYR A 162 24.30 13.24 -2.26
C TYR A 162 24.06 11.76 -1.96
N MET A 163 22.84 11.32 -2.15
CA MET A 163 22.40 9.99 -1.76
C MET A 163 22.13 9.13 -2.98
N LYS A 164 22.77 7.96 -3.05
CA LYS A 164 22.53 6.96 -4.10
C LYS A 164 21.77 5.77 -3.53
N ASN A 165 20.71 5.37 -4.20
CA ASN A 165 19.94 4.19 -3.82
C ASN A 165 20.80 2.92 -3.98
N LYS A 166 20.70 2.01 -3.02
CA LYS A 166 21.43 0.73 -3.02
C LYS A 166 20.67 -0.39 -3.74
N ASN A 167 19.39 -0.16 -4.08
CA ASN A 167 18.55 -1.16 -4.74
C ASN A 167 18.81 -1.22 -6.24
N LYS A 168 19.53 -2.24 -6.69
CA LYS A 168 19.92 -2.41 -8.08
C LYS A 168 18.75 -2.72 -9.03
N ILE A 169 17.59 -3.14 -8.52
CA ILE A 169 16.39 -3.38 -9.35
C ILE A 169 16.03 -2.13 -10.14
N LEU A 170 16.21 -0.93 -9.56
CA LEU A 170 15.90 0.35 -10.20
C LEU A 170 16.61 0.60 -11.55
N TRP A 171 17.76 -0.02 -11.79
CA TRP A 171 18.55 0.18 -13.05
C TRP A 171 18.98 -1.13 -13.71
N GLN A 172 18.76 -2.28 -13.06
CA GLN A 172 19.08 -3.58 -13.63
C GLN A 172 17.85 -4.35 -14.12
N TYR A 173 16.65 -3.80 -13.89
CA TYR A 173 15.42 -4.45 -14.31
C TYR A 173 14.47 -3.41 -14.94
N GLU A 174 13.96 -3.73 -16.12
CA GLU A 174 13.01 -2.86 -16.82
C GLU A 174 11.70 -2.74 -16.04
N GLY A 175 11.27 -1.48 -15.83
CA GLY A 175 10.11 -1.18 -14.97
C GLY A 175 10.40 -1.26 -13.47
N GLY A 176 11.66 -1.52 -13.05
CA GLY A 176 12.03 -1.55 -11.64
C GLY A 176 11.70 -0.24 -10.92
N CYS A 177 10.87 -0.30 -9.84
CA CYS A 177 10.35 0.88 -9.15
C CYS A 177 10.54 0.87 -7.61
N GLY A 178 11.29 -0.09 -7.08
CA GLY A 178 11.60 -0.13 -5.64
C GLY A 178 12.09 -1.49 -5.16
N VAL A 179 12.17 -1.78 -3.87
CA VAL A 179 11.75 -0.98 -2.72
C VAL A 179 12.94 -0.80 -1.75
N LYS A 180 13.45 -1.87 -1.11
CA LYS A 180 14.46 -1.77 -0.06
C LYS A 180 15.36 -2.99 0.03
N THR A 181 16.67 -2.76 0.22
CA THR A 181 17.67 -3.78 0.57
C THR A 181 17.88 -3.86 2.07
N GLY A 182 18.24 -5.04 2.58
CA GLY A 182 18.62 -5.25 3.97
C GLY A 182 19.79 -6.23 4.10
N PHE A 183 20.63 -6.03 5.11
CA PHE A 183 21.66 -6.96 5.49
C PHE A 183 22.06 -6.79 6.96
N THR A 184 22.07 -7.87 7.69
CA THR A 184 22.81 -8.05 8.96
C THR A 184 23.44 -9.44 8.95
N LYS A 185 24.39 -9.71 9.87
CA LYS A 185 24.95 -11.07 9.98
C LYS A 185 23.88 -12.12 10.30
N ALA A 186 22.90 -11.76 11.13
CA ALA A 186 21.80 -12.65 11.53
C ALA A 186 20.76 -12.86 10.42
N ALA A 187 20.39 -11.80 9.68
CA ALA A 187 19.37 -11.87 8.64
C ALA A 187 19.87 -12.40 7.30
N GLY A 188 21.17 -12.32 7.05
CA GLY A 188 21.69 -12.48 5.70
C GLY A 188 21.24 -11.35 4.78
N ARG A 189 21.26 -11.58 3.46
CA ARG A 189 20.82 -10.60 2.47
C ARG A 189 19.29 -10.66 2.30
N CYS A 190 18.63 -9.53 2.41
CA CYS A 190 17.19 -9.35 2.25
C CYS A 190 16.91 -8.30 1.18
N LEU A 191 15.86 -8.51 0.39
CA LEU A 191 15.42 -7.56 -0.62
C LEU A 191 13.90 -7.58 -0.70
N VAL A 192 13.31 -6.40 -0.63
CA VAL A 192 11.97 -6.14 -1.13
C VAL A 192 12.12 -5.42 -2.45
N PHE A 193 11.46 -5.94 -3.47
CA PHE A 193 11.57 -5.46 -4.85
C PHE A 193 10.20 -5.20 -5.44
N ALA A 194 10.15 -4.26 -6.37
CA ALA A 194 8.95 -3.96 -7.15
C ALA A 194 9.32 -3.59 -8.58
N ALA A 195 8.46 -3.97 -9.51
CA ALA A 195 8.52 -3.52 -10.89
C ALA A 195 7.11 -3.34 -11.46
N GLU A 196 6.97 -2.43 -12.41
CA GLU A 196 5.71 -2.15 -13.10
C GLU A 196 5.91 -2.22 -14.61
N ARG A 197 5.01 -2.95 -15.29
CA ARG A 197 4.90 -3.02 -16.75
C ARG A 197 3.42 -3.10 -17.12
N ASP A 198 3.01 -2.38 -18.14
CA ASP A 198 1.66 -2.42 -18.72
C ASP A 198 0.54 -2.30 -17.64
N GLY A 199 0.74 -1.43 -16.66
CA GLY A 199 -0.21 -1.22 -15.56
C GLY A 199 -0.24 -2.34 -14.49
N MET A 200 0.59 -3.37 -14.62
CA MET A 200 0.77 -4.41 -13.61
C MET A 200 1.98 -4.12 -12.73
N THR A 201 1.74 -3.91 -11.44
CA THR A 201 2.82 -3.78 -10.45
C THR A 201 2.99 -5.09 -9.69
N LEU A 202 4.16 -5.70 -9.82
CA LEU A 202 4.59 -6.86 -9.05
C LEU A 202 5.46 -6.42 -7.89
N ILE A 203 5.19 -6.99 -6.71
CA ILE A 203 5.95 -6.75 -5.48
C ILE A 203 6.35 -8.10 -4.90
N GLY A 204 7.59 -8.21 -4.46
CA GLY A 204 8.08 -9.43 -3.84
C GLY A 204 9.09 -9.16 -2.74
N ALA A 205 9.26 -10.17 -1.87
CA ALA A 205 10.23 -10.15 -0.80
C ALA A 205 11.04 -11.44 -0.77
N VAL A 206 12.34 -11.31 -0.60
CA VAL A 206 13.24 -12.44 -0.33
C VAL A 206 14.05 -12.17 0.93
N LEU A 207 14.05 -13.11 1.85
CA LEU A 207 14.76 -13.06 3.13
C LEU A 207 15.87 -14.11 3.14
N SER A 208 17.01 -13.79 3.76
CA SER A 208 18.17 -14.66 3.86
C SER A 208 18.59 -15.28 2.52
N CYS A 209 18.61 -14.45 1.46
CA CYS A 209 18.87 -14.88 0.09
C CYS A 209 20.20 -14.30 -0.43
N PRO A 210 21.28 -15.10 -0.50
CA PRO A 210 22.59 -14.61 -0.95
C PRO A 210 22.58 -13.97 -2.35
N ASP A 211 21.80 -14.54 -3.27
CA ASP A 211 21.67 -14.05 -4.66
C ASP A 211 20.36 -13.28 -4.88
N MET A 212 20.01 -12.41 -3.92
CA MET A 212 18.72 -11.72 -3.84
C MET A 212 18.31 -10.99 -5.11
N PHE A 213 19.26 -10.41 -5.87
CA PHE A 213 18.91 -9.65 -7.08
C PHE A 213 18.57 -10.54 -8.27
N ASN A 214 19.31 -11.65 -8.49
CA ASN A 214 18.98 -12.56 -9.58
C ASN A 214 17.70 -13.34 -9.29
N VAL A 215 17.48 -13.75 -8.03
CA VAL A 215 16.21 -14.36 -7.60
C VAL A 215 15.06 -13.39 -7.81
N ALA A 216 15.19 -12.12 -7.40
CA ALA A 216 14.16 -11.10 -7.62
C ALA A 216 13.83 -10.91 -9.10
N LYS A 217 14.85 -10.82 -9.97
CA LYS A 217 14.65 -10.71 -11.42
C LYS A 217 13.91 -11.92 -11.98
N ALA A 218 14.33 -13.14 -11.61
CA ALA A 218 13.66 -14.37 -12.06
C ALA A 218 12.19 -14.44 -11.60
N MET A 219 11.88 -14.00 -10.36
CA MET A 219 10.50 -13.92 -9.87
C MET A 219 9.68 -12.89 -10.66
N LEU A 220 10.24 -11.73 -10.98
CA LEU A 220 9.59 -10.70 -11.78
C LEU A 220 9.37 -11.19 -13.23
N ASP A 221 10.37 -11.82 -13.85
CA ASP A 221 10.28 -12.40 -15.19
C ASP A 221 9.16 -13.46 -15.24
N TYR A 222 9.12 -14.35 -14.24
CA TYR A 222 8.02 -15.33 -14.14
C TYR A 222 6.66 -14.65 -14.04
N GLY A 223 6.55 -13.62 -13.19
CA GLY A 223 5.29 -12.91 -12.99
C GLY A 223 4.80 -12.23 -14.28
N PHE A 224 5.65 -11.46 -14.94
CA PHE A 224 5.28 -10.76 -16.19
C PHE A 224 5.10 -11.69 -17.39
N ALA A 225 5.82 -12.82 -17.45
CA ALA A 225 5.63 -13.81 -18.52
C ALA A 225 4.38 -14.66 -18.34
N SER A 226 3.94 -14.87 -17.08
CA SER A 226 2.84 -15.81 -16.77
C SER A 226 1.50 -15.12 -16.54
N PHE A 227 1.48 -13.82 -16.24
CA PHE A 227 0.27 -13.10 -15.86
C PHE A 227 0.11 -11.79 -16.64
N ARG A 228 -1.12 -11.38 -16.85
CA ARG A 228 -1.50 -10.05 -17.30
C ARG A 228 -2.58 -9.49 -16.39
N THR A 229 -2.73 -8.18 -16.37
CA THR A 229 -3.87 -7.54 -15.72
C THR A 229 -5.07 -7.52 -16.65
N GLU A 230 -6.25 -7.78 -16.10
CA GLU A 230 -7.52 -7.63 -16.79
C GLU A 230 -8.45 -6.76 -15.95
N LYS A 231 -8.95 -5.67 -16.53
CA LYS A 231 -9.91 -4.79 -15.88
C LYS A 231 -11.30 -5.35 -16.07
N ILE A 232 -11.90 -5.83 -14.98
CA ILE A 232 -13.23 -6.45 -14.98
C ILE A 232 -14.32 -5.40 -14.78
N ILE A 233 -14.06 -4.42 -13.91
CA ILE A 233 -14.99 -3.33 -13.61
C ILE A 233 -14.22 -2.02 -13.68
N SER A 234 -14.84 -1.00 -14.28
CA SER A 234 -14.29 0.36 -14.33
C SER A 234 -14.99 1.25 -13.30
N ALA A 235 -14.24 2.15 -12.68
CA ALA A 235 -14.81 3.22 -11.85
C ALA A 235 -15.85 4.02 -12.66
N GLY A 236 -17.01 4.32 -12.04
CA GLY A 236 -18.14 4.96 -12.72
C GLY A 236 -18.97 4.04 -13.65
N GLN A 237 -18.60 2.76 -13.78
CA GLN A 237 -19.39 1.79 -14.53
C GLN A 237 -20.71 1.53 -13.81
N SER A 238 -21.83 1.70 -14.51
CA SER A 238 -23.16 1.33 -13.99
C SER A 238 -23.28 -0.20 -13.93
N ILE A 239 -23.42 -0.71 -12.71
CA ILE A 239 -23.47 -2.15 -12.45
C ILE A 239 -24.90 -2.65 -12.36
N THR A 240 -25.75 -1.91 -11.66
CA THR A 240 -27.15 -2.31 -11.43
C THR A 240 -28.02 -1.06 -11.17
N ARG A 241 -29.32 -1.28 -10.96
CA ARG A 241 -30.25 -0.23 -10.54
C ARG A 241 -30.85 -0.60 -9.19
N ILE A 242 -30.88 0.37 -8.28
CA ILE A 242 -31.50 0.24 -6.96
C ILE A 242 -32.88 0.92 -6.97
N ARG A 243 -33.81 0.37 -6.21
CA ARG A 243 -35.14 0.98 -5.99
C ARG A 243 -35.09 1.97 -4.84
N VAL A 244 -35.70 3.13 -5.02
CA VAL A 244 -35.83 4.17 -4.00
C VAL A 244 -37.32 4.48 -3.78
N SER A 245 -37.73 4.31 -2.55
CA SER A 245 -39.13 4.62 -2.14
C SER A 245 -39.28 6.12 -1.82
N SER A 246 -40.47 6.66 -2.03
CA SER A 246 -40.83 8.06 -1.67
C SER A 246 -39.96 9.14 -2.32
N GLY A 247 -39.23 8.80 -3.38
CA GLY A 247 -38.35 9.70 -4.09
C GLY A 247 -38.88 10.25 -5.38
N THR A 248 -38.28 11.36 -5.83
CA THR A 248 -38.53 11.96 -7.16
C THR A 248 -38.15 11.00 -8.28
N LYS A 249 -37.15 10.15 -8.05
CA LYS A 249 -36.79 9.02 -8.90
C LYS A 249 -37.04 7.73 -8.13
N THR A 250 -37.67 6.76 -8.78
CA THR A 250 -38.01 5.46 -8.17
C THR A 250 -36.92 4.42 -8.34
N ALA A 251 -35.95 4.69 -9.20
CA ALA A 251 -34.77 3.85 -9.40
C ALA A 251 -33.58 4.73 -9.78
N LEU A 252 -32.41 4.42 -9.18
CA LEU A 252 -31.14 5.07 -9.46
C LEU A 252 -30.16 4.04 -10.00
N ALA A 253 -29.26 4.46 -10.88
CA ALA A 253 -28.10 3.66 -11.25
C ALA A 253 -27.13 3.58 -10.06
N ALA A 254 -26.58 2.39 -9.83
CA ALA A 254 -25.52 2.14 -8.86
C ALA A 254 -24.20 1.93 -9.64
N GLU A 255 -23.25 2.82 -9.43
CA GLU A 255 -21.98 2.84 -10.15
C GLU A 255 -20.84 2.35 -9.25
N ALA A 256 -19.91 1.63 -9.83
CA ALA A 256 -18.70 1.19 -9.13
C ALA A 256 -17.84 2.39 -8.71
N LYS A 257 -17.42 2.43 -7.44
CA LYS A 257 -16.57 3.50 -6.92
C LYS A 257 -15.17 3.45 -7.52
N ASP A 258 -14.57 2.25 -7.59
CA ASP A 258 -13.20 2.03 -7.98
C ASP A 258 -13.09 0.99 -9.09
N ASP A 259 -11.97 0.99 -9.81
CA ASP A 259 -11.61 -0.08 -10.76
C ASP A 259 -11.42 -1.41 -10.01
N ILE A 260 -11.88 -2.52 -10.59
CA ILE A 260 -11.44 -3.87 -10.20
C ILE A 260 -10.59 -4.42 -11.32
N ILE A 261 -9.29 -4.56 -11.04
CA ILE A 261 -8.27 -5.09 -11.95
C ILE A 261 -7.72 -6.35 -11.30
N ILE A 262 -7.73 -7.48 -12.00
CA ILE A 262 -7.27 -8.76 -11.50
C ILE A 262 -6.11 -9.29 -12.34
N PRO A 263 -5.16 -10.06 -11.75
CA PRO A 263 -4.18 -10.82 -12.52
C PRO A 263 -4.83 -12.08 -13.07
N VAL A 264 -4.74 -12.27 -14.38
CA VAL A 264 -5.15 -13.50 -15.03
C VAL A 264 -3.94 -14.21 -15.63
N ARG A 265 -3.92 -15.53 -15.59
CA ARG A 265 -2.82 -16.30 -16.14
C ARG A 265 -2.91 -16.34 -17.67
N ILE A 266 -1.79 -16.08 -18.34
CA ILE A 266 -1.74 -16.08 -19.80
C ILE A 266 -1.92 -17.50 -20.32
N GLY A 267 -2.85 -17.69 -21.26
CA GLY A 267 -3.15 -19.01 -21.86
C GLY A 267 -4.10 -19.90 -21.07
N GLU A 268 -4.57 -19.46 -19.90
CA GLU A 268 -5.61 -20.15 -19.15
C GLU A 268 -6.91 -19.32 -19.16
N SER A 269 -8.06 -20.02 -19.24
CA SER A 269 -9.38 -19.40 -19.04
C SER A 269 -9.77 -19.54 -17.57
N ALA A 270 -10.00 -18.43 -16.89
CA ALA A 270 -10.52 -18.42 -15.54
C ALA A 270 -12.05 -18.26 -15.54
N ASP A 271 -12.75 -18.91 -14.62
CA ASP A 271 -14.18 -18.66 -14.39
C ASP A 271 -14.35 -17.39 -13.58
N ILE A 272 -14.61 -16.26 -14.26
CA ILE A 272 -14.78 -14.95 -13.62
C ILE A 272 -16.27 -14.66 -13.49
N ARG A 273 -16.70 -14.42 -12.26
CA ARG A 273 -18.09 -14.08 -11.90
C ARG A 273 -18.16 -12.82 -11.09
N THR A 274 -19.24 -12.07 -11.28
CA THR A 274 -19.55 -10.88 -10.48
C THR A 274 -20.76 -11.14 -9.60
N GLU A 275 -20.66 -10.82 -8.33
CA GLU A 275 -21.76 -10.84 -7.35
C GLU A 275 -22.05 -9.40 -6.92
N VAL A 276 -23.34 -9.04 -6.95
CA VAL A 276 -23.79 -7.69 -6.62
C VAL A 276 -24.67 -7.75 -5.40
N GLU A 277 -24.30 -7.01 -4.36
CA GLU A 277 -25.09 -6.84 -3.16
C GLU A 277 -25.52 -5.37 -3.05
N THR A 278 -26.84 -5.15 -2.98
CA THR A 278 -27.40 -3.80 -2.85
C THR A 278 -28.14 -3.63 -1.54
N ARG A 279 -28.13 -2.44 -0.98
CA ARG A 279 -28.95 -2.11 0.18
C ARG A 279 -30.43 -2.20 -0.20
N SER A 280 -31.18 -3.02 0.54
CA SER A 280 -32.63 -3.15 0.38
C SER A 280 -33.37 -2.03 1.13
N GLY A 281 -34.56 -1.63 0.63
CA GLY A 281 -35.46 -0.72 1.34
C GLY A 281 -34.98 0.74 1.42
N MET A 282 -34.23 1.20 0.44
CA MET A 282 -33.79 2.61 0.40
C MET A 282 -34.97 3.58 0.24
N ASN A 283 -34.98 4.61 1.08
CA ASN A 283 -35.96 5.70 1.05
C ASN A 283 -35.27 7.01 0.68
N ALA A 284 -35.96 7.85 -0.08
CA ALA A 284 -35.48 9.20 -0.34
C ALA A 284 -35.46 10.06 0.96
N PRO A 285 -34.53 11.03 1.09
CA PRO A 285 -33.57 11.41 0.06
C PRO A 285 -32.40 10.46 -0.07
N VAL A 286 -31.90 10.28 -1.28
CA VAL A 286 -30.63 9.60 -1.58
C VAL A 286 -29.77 10.60 -2.34
N GLU A 287 -28.54 10.81 -1.89
CA GLU A 287 -27.61 11.76 -2.49
C GLU A 287 -26.67 11.06 -3.49
N LYS A 288 -26.27 11.78 -4.53
CA LYS A 288 -25.23 11.32 -5.44
C LYS A 288 -23.95 11.01 -4.66
N GLY A 289 -23.37 9.82 -4.90
CA GLY A 289 -22.18 9.35 -4.20
C GLY A 289 -22.48 8.62 -2.88
N GLU A 290 -23.75 8.51 -2.46
CA GLU A 290 -24.14 7.70 -1.31
C GLU A 290 -23.85 6.21 -1.57
N ASP A 291 -23.32 5.52 -0.55
CA ASP A 291 -23.06 4.08 -0.59
C ASP A 291 -24.37 3.29 -0.64
N VAL A 292 -24.57 2.54 -1.71
CA VAL A 292 -25.80 1.79 -1.97
C VAL A 292 -25.57 0.28 -2.09
N GLY A 293 -24.34 -0.20 -1.85
CA GLY A 293 -24.01 -1.60 -1.89
C GLY A 293 -22.57 -1.87 -2.25
N SER A 294 -22.29 -3.10 -2.70
CA SER A 294 -20.99 -3.51 -3.20
C SER A 294 -21.10 -4.44 -4.40
N VAL A 295 -20.03 -4.54 -5.17
CA VAL A 295 -19.84 -5.56 -6.21
C VAL A 295 -18.55 -6.30 -5.93
N ARG A 296 -18.61 -7.62 -5.98
CA ARG A 296 -17.51 -8.57 -5.79
C ARG A 296 -17.18 -9.27 -7.09
N VAL A 297 -15.91 -9.49 -7.33
CA VAL A 297 -15.41 -10.30 -8.44
C VAL A 297 -14.79 -11.56 -7.86
N LEU A 298 -15.29 -12.71 -8.30
CA LEU A 298 -14.75 -14.02 -7.97
C LEU A 298 -14.05 -14.61 -9.19
N MET A 299 -12.91 -15.24 -8.97
CA MET A 299 -12.17 -16.01 -9.97
C MET A 299 -12.00 -17.42 -9.43
N ASP A 300 -12.53 -18.41 -10.16
CA ASP A 300 -12.56 -19.82 -9.75
C ASP A 300 -13.16 -20.01 -8.32
N GLY A 301 -14.22 -19.25 -8.03
CA GLY A 301 -14.93 -19.27 -6.75
C GLY A 301 -14.24 -18.54 -5.60
N LYS A 302 -13.08 -17.92 -5.81
CA LYS A 302 -12.36 -17.13 -4.78
C LYS A 302 -12.55 -15.63 -5.03
N LEU A 303 -12.79 -14.88 -3.96
CA LEU A 303 -12.86 -13.42 -4.01
C LEU A 303 -11.49 -12.83 -4.43
N VAL A 304 -11.47 -12.07 -5.53
CA VAL A 304 -10.26 -11.44 -6.07
C VAL A 304 -10.36 -9.92 -6.17
N GLY A 305 -11.54 -9.35 -5.97
CA GLY A 305 -11.74 -7.91 -5.93
C GLY A 305 -13.13 -7.54 -5.42
N GLU A 306 -13.23 -6.39 -4.75
CA GLU A 306 -14.49 -5.81 -4.30
C GLU A 306 -14.41 -4.28 -4.37
N THR A 307 -15.51 -3.64 -4.75
CA THR A 307 -15.65 -2.18 -4.64
C THR A 307 -17.06 -1.81 -4.20
N ARG A 308 -17.21 -0.62 -3.62
CA ARG A 308 -18.51 -0.06 -3.25
C ARG A 308 -19.30 0.36 -4.48
N LEU A 309 -20.62 0.31 -4.37
CA LEU A 309 -21.54 0.89 -5.32
C LEU A 309 -22.07 2.20 -4.78
N LEU A 310 -21.99 3.24 -5.58
CA LEU A 310 -22.44 4.59 -5.24
C LEU A 310 -23.65 4.97 -6.09
N ALA A 311 -24.58 5.75 -5.51
CA ALA A 311 -25.70 6.33 -6.27
C ALA A 311 -25.16 7.31 -7.32
N ALA A 312 -25.51 7.10 -8.59
CA ALA A 312 -25.07 7.93 -9.71
C ALA A 312 -25.65 9.36 -9.71
N GLU A 313 -26.78 9.54 -9.05
CA GLU A 313 -27.57 10.77 -9.06
C GLU A 313 -28.46 10.91 -7.82
N ASP A 314 -28.96 12.12 -7.58
CA ASP A 314 -29.86 12.40 -6.45
C ASP A 314 -31.28 11.89 -6.69
N SER A 315 -31.95 11.45 -5.60
CA SER A 315 -33.36 11.27 -5.52
C SER A 315 -33.91 12.01 -4.30
N LEU A 316 -34.54 13.17 -4.51
CA LEU A 316 -35.10 13.98 -3.44
C LEU A 316 -36.41 13.38 -2.93
N SER A 317 -36.73 13.63 -1.66
CA SER A 317 -38.03 13.23 -1.10
C SER A 317 -39.19 13.93 -1.82
N LEU A 318 -40.23 13.17 -2.11
CA LEU A 318 -41.46 13.77 -2.69
C LEU A 318 -42.13 14.71 -1.68
N LYS A 319 -42.47 15.93 -2.12
CA LYS A 319 -43.34 16.82 -1.35
C LYS A 319 -44.76 16.25 -1.33
N PHE A 320 -45.55 16.54 -0.28
CA PHE A 320 -46.89 15.99 -0.10
C PHE A 320 -47.77 16.06 -1.35
N GLY A 321 -47.81 17.21 -2.04
CA GLY A 321 -48.60 17.36 -3.28
C GLY A 321 -48.13 16.49 -4.45
N GLN A 322 -46.84 16.18 -4.55
CA GLN A 322 -46.28 15.27 -5.54
C GLN A 322 -46.61 13.81 -5.20
N TYR A 323 -46.59 13.48 -3.91
CA TYR A 323 -46.97 12.15 -3.41
C TYR A 323 -48.44 11.87 -3.69
N LEU A 324 -49.33 12.85 -3.42
CA LEU A 324 -50.77 12.73 -3.68
C LEU A 324 -51.07 12.55 -5.18
N ARG A 325 -50.41 13.31 -6.07
CA ARG A 325 -50.55 13.14 -7.53
C ARG A 325 -50.15 11.74 -7.98
N LYS A 326 -49.04 11.19 -7.45
CA LYS A 326 -48.53 9.86 -7.78
C LYS A 326 -49.51 8.76 -7.34
N LEU A 327 -50.15 8.90 -6.17
CA LEU A 327 -51.22 8.01 -5.72
C LEU A 327 -52.43 8.04 -6.62
N LEU A 328 -52.90 9.23 -6.98
CA LEU A 328 -54.08 9.40 -7.83
C LEU A 328 -53.86 8.91 -9.28
N SER A 329 -52.65 9.08 -9.83
CA SER A 329 -52.33 8.56 -11.16
C SER A 329 -52.19 7.02 -11.20
N GLY A 330 -51.85 6.38 -10.08
CA GLY A 330 -51.84 4.91 -9.96
C GLY A 330 -53.21 4.28 -9.77
N TRP A 331 -54.26 5.10 -9.45
CA TRP A 331 -55.63 4.62 -9.36
C TRP A 331 -56.40 4.77 -10.69
N ALA A 332 -55.87 5.57 -11.61
CA ALA A 332 -56.51 5.83 -12.93
C ALA A 332 -55.94 4.95 -14.06
N ALA A 333 -54.98 4.03 -13.76
CA ALA A 333 -54.43 3.03 -14.64
C ALA A 333 -54.86 1.62 -14.21
#